data_855be0591e28ee6daf8a48a1436cc5f6
#
_entry.id   855be0591e28ee6daf8a48a1436cc5f6
#
_cell.length_a   1.000
_cell.length_b   1.000
_cell.length_c   1.000
_cell.angle_alpha   90.00
_cell.angle_beta   90.00
_cell.angle_gamma   90.00
#
_symmetry.space_group_name_H-M   'P 1'
#
loop_
_entity.id
_entity.type
_entity.pdbx_description
1 polymer ?
#
loop_
_entity_poly.entity_id
_entity_poly.type
_entity_poly.pdbx_seq_one_letter_code
_entity_poly.pdbx_strand_id
1 'polypeptide(L)'
;SATLFGISPSPVFFGDDFERMAPSRFELIKKVLPRCPRMPEAADLFTKTDGRTDFLRVFKLPIQKEWGEWTLCAVFNLNETPRTMELDAAMLGMDAKTAYWMYDFWEEHYLGHFKGRRRIDIPAISCRLFRFTEVTSHPWVLSTDMHVRQGECELADIHWDEKRMTLSGTAIRAAGERGNLLLVSDDEWMEAHFNKGMLVAKSADDDALVIKVPLEFKDDTVHWQVEFMPSDAPRKKSKKSRG
;
A
#
# COMPACT_ATOMS: atom_id res chain seq x y z
N SER A 1 -1.93 -14.55 11.96
CA SER A 1 -1.26 -13.51 11.17
C SER A 1 -1.86 -12.14 11.48
N ALA A 2 -1.02 -11.15 11.77
CA ALA A 2 -1.44 -9.76 12.05
C ALA A 2 -2.30 -9.20 10.90
N THR A 3 -1.96 -9.52 9.67
CA THR A 3 -2.71 -9.09 8.46
C THR A 3 -4.18 -9.45 8.57
N LEU A 4 -4.51 -10.69 8.91
CA LEU A 4 -5.91 -11.13 8.98
C LEU A 4 -6.70 -10.33 10.03
N PHE A 5 -6.11 -10.08 11.18
CA PHE A 5 -6.75 -9.25 12.21
C PHE A 5 -6.94 -7.80 11.76
N GLY A 6 -5.99 -7.23 11.05
CA GLY A 6 -6.05 -5.83 10.60
C GLY A 6 -7.02 -5.57 9.45
N ILE A 7 -7.31 -6.58 8.61
CA ILE A 7 -8.21 -6.45 7.45
C ILE A 7 -9.61 -7.02 7.69
N SER A 8 -9.87 -7.63 8.85
CA SER A 8 -11.17 -8.25 9.17
C SER A 8 -11.82 -7.63 10.41
N PRO A 9 -13.16 -7.74 10.56
CA PRO A 9 -13.87 -7.22 11.71
C PRO A 9 -13.80 -8.15 12.93
N SER A 10 -12.91 -9.14 12.91
CA SER A 10 -12.75 -10.10 14.00
C SER A 10 -12.36 -9.40 15.31
N PRO A 11 -12.87 -9.83 16.47
CA PRO A 11 -12.38 -9.37 17.75
C PRO A 11 -10.89 -9.66 17.89
N VAL A 12 -10.14 -8.71 18.41
CA VAL A 12 -8.73 -8.88 18.73
C VAL A 12 -8.60 -9.03 20.23
N PHE A 13 -8.16 -10.20 20.67
CA PHE A 13 -7.91 -10.49 22.07
C PHE A 13 -6.40 -10.59 22.28
N PHE A 14 -5.92 -9.91 23.30
CA PHE A 14 -4.54 -9.98 23.73
C PHE A 14 -4.50 -10.74 25.05
N GLY A 15 -3.85 -11.90 25.05
CA GLY A 15 -3.59 -12.69 26.26
C GLY A 15 -2.17 -12.49 26.80
N ASP A 16 -1.42 -11.58 26.20
CA ASP A 16 -0.03 -11.30 26.54
C ASP A 16 0.06 -10.30 27.71
N ASP A 17 1.11 -10.45 28.49
CA ASP A 17 1.53 -9.47 29.50
C ASP A 17 2.20 -8.29 28.77
N PHE A 18 1.52 -7.16 28.69
CA PHE A 18 2.00 -5.96 27.98
C PHE A 18 3.29 -5.40 28.58
N GLU A 19 3.53 -5.56 29.89
CA GLU A 19 4.76 -5.08 30.53
C GLU A 19 5.99 -5.87 30.08
N ARG A 20 5.79 -7.12 29.69
CA ARG A 20 6.84 -8.03 29.22
C ARG A 20 6.89 -8.20 27.70
N MET A 21 6.01 -7.52 27.00
CA MET A 21 5.92 -7.63 25.54
C MET A 21 7.15 -6.98 24.88
N ALA A 22 7.76 -7.69 23.91
CA ALA A 22 8.83 -7.12 23.12
C ALA A 22 8.32 -5.90 22.31
N PRO A 23 9.09 -4.78 22.25
CA PRO A 23 8.67 -3.57 21.54
C PRO A 23 8.22 -3.82 20.09
N SER A 24 8.88 -4.73 19.38
CA SER A 24 8.50 -5.08 17.99
C SER A 24 7.11 -5.71 17.88
N ARG A 25 6.67 -6.47 18.89
CA ARG A 25 5.30 -7.02 18.93
C ARG A 25 4.28 -5.93 19.20
N PHE A 26 4.63 -4.98 20.06
CA PHE A 26 3.76 -3.84 20.36
C PHE A 26 3.55 -2.97 19.13
N GLU A 27 4.62 -2.68 18.37
CA GLU A 27 4.51 -1.95 17.09
C GLU A 27 3.64 -2.71 16.06
N LEU A 28 3.73 -4.04 16.04
CA LEU A 28 2.86 -4.85 15.18
C LEU A 28 1.37 -4.72 15.56
N ILE A 29 1.07 -4.67 16.87
CA ILE A 29 -0.29 -4.46 17.38
C ILE A 29 -0.83 -3.10 16.93
N LYS A 30 -0.01 -2.05 17.03
CA LYS A 30 -0.38 -0.70 16.58
C LYS A 30 -0.74 -0.67 15.09
N LYS A 31 -0.06 -1.46 14.26
CA LYS A 31 -0.35 -1.54 12.81
C LYS A 31 -1.70 -2.20 12.48
N VAL A 32 -2.29 -2.97 13.38
CA VAL A 32 -3.57 -3.65 13.15
C VAL A 32 -4.76 -2.98 13.84
N LEU A 33 -4.52 -2.01 14.70
CA LEU A 33 -5.56 -1.23 15.37
C LEU A 33 -5.68 0.19 14.77
N PRO A 34 -6.88 0.74 14.63
CA PRO A 34 -8.19 0.21 15.02
C PRO A 34 -8.66 -0.95 14.13
N ARG A 35 -9.57 -1.76 14.67
CA ARG A 35 -10.17 -2.91 13.97
C ARG A 35 -10.85 -2.49 12.66
N CYS A 36 -10.72 -3.33 11.63
CA CYS A 36 -11.46 -3.14 10.37
C CYS A 36 -12.98 -3.24 10.61
N PRO A 37 -13.79 -2.29 10.12
CA PRO A 37 -15.26 -2.37 10.27
C PRO A 37 -15.91 -3.30 9.24
N ARG A 38 -15.18 -3.74 8.21
CA ARG A 38 -15.71 -4.51 7.09
C ARG A 38 -15.08 -5.89 6.99
N MET A 39 -15.84 -6.84 6.42
CA MET A 39 -15.35 -8.18 6.10
C MET A 39 -14.61 -8.15 4.75
N PRO A 40 -13.38 -8.68 4.66
CA PRO A 40 -12.72 -8.88 3.38
C PRO A 40 -13.41 -10.00 2.61
N GLU A 41 -13.38 -9.92 1.30
CA GLU A 41 -13.91 -10.96 0.42
C GLU A 41 -12.82 -12.00 0.11
N ALA A 42 -13.15 -13.29 0.23
CA ALA A 42 -12.28 -14.38 -0.22
C ALA A 42 -12.32 -14.47 -1.75
N ALA A 43 -11.32 -13.92 -2.43
CA ALA A 43 -11.26 -13.83 -3.88
C ALA A 43 -11.05 -15.21 -4.55
N ASP A 44 -10.47 -16.17 -3.84
CA ASP A 44 -10.20 -17.55 -4.30
C ASP A 44 -11.23 -18.57 -3.86
N LEU A 45 -12.36 -18.15 -3.25
CA LEU A 45 -13.37 -19.06 -2.65
C LEU A 45 -13.92 -20.10 -3.62
N PHE A 46 -14.11 -19.72 -4.88
CA PHE A 46 -14.64 -20.60 -5.93
C PHE A 46 -13.58 -21.10 -6.92
N THR A 47 -12.31 -20.85 -6.63
CA THR A 47 -11.23 -21.36 -7.47
C THR A 47 -11.17 -22.89 -7.33
N LYS A 48 -11.29 -23.62 -8.43
CA LYS A 48 -11.16 -25.08 -8.44
C LYS A 48 -9.75 -25.45 -8.03
N THR A 49 -9.62 -26.03 -6.88
CA THR A 49 -8.41 -26.75 -6.49
C THR A 49 -8.62 -28.19 -6.91
N ASP A 50 -7.76 -28.76 -7.74
CA ASP A 50 -7.84 -30.13 -8.28
C ASP A 50 -7.73 -31.23 -7.19
N GLY A 51 -8.51 -31.10 -6.11
CA GLY A 51 -8.47 -32.00 -4.96
C GLY A 51 -7.18 -31.92 -4.12
N ARG A 52 -6.32 -30.94 -4.40
CA ARG A 52 -5.08 -30.71 -3.65
C ARG A 52 -5.36 -29.84 -2.42
N THR A 53 -4.72 -30.16 -1.32
CA THR A 53 -4.71 -29.35 -0.11
C THR A 53 -3.80 -28.11 -0.23
N ASP A 54 -3.07 -28.00 -1.32
CA ASP A 54 -2.12 -26.94 -1.63
C ASP A 54 -2.85 -25.71 -2.19
N PHE A 55 -3.45 -24.92 -1.34
CA PHE A 55 -4.09 -23.68 -1.78
C PHE A 55 -3.51 -22.47 -1.07
N LEU A 56 -3.48 -21.38 -1.82
CA LEU A 56 -3.31 -20.05 -1.28
C LEU A 56 -4.67 -19.50 -0.87
N ARG A 57 -4.70 -18.64 0.15
CA ARG A 57 -5.89 -17.90 0.53
C ARG A 57 -5.70 -16.45 0.15
N VAL A 58 -6.59 -15.98 -0.71
CA VAL A 58 -6.56 -14.61 -1.23
C VAL A 58 -7.76 -13.84 -0.71
N PHE A 59 -7.51 -12.78 0.00
CA PHE A 59 -8.55 -11.88 0.49
C PHE A 59 -8.38 -10.50 -0.11
N LYS A 60 -9.45 -9.95 -0.66
CA LYS A 60 -9.50 -8.58 -1.14
C LYS A 60 -10.35 -7.72 -0.20
N LEU A 61 -9.94 -6.47 -0.04
CA LEU A 61 -10.66 -5.46 0.72
C LEU A 61 -10.62 -4.15 -0.05
N PRO A 62 -11.67 -3.83 -0.82
CA PRO A 62 -11.79 -2.52 -1.43
C PRO A 62 -12.03 -1.47 -0.35
N ILE A 63 -11.33 -0.36 -0.45
CA ILE A 63 -11.42 0.78 0.46
C ILE A 63 -11.80 2.00 -0.35
N GLN A 64 -12.80 2.73 0.13
CA GLN A 64 -13.27 3.97 -0.46
C GLN A 64 -13.33 5.07 0.60
N LYS A 65 -12.71 6.19 0.29
CA LYS A 65 -12.69 7.42 1.08
C LYS A 65 -13.10 8.59 0.19
N GLU A 66 -13.46 9.70 0.77
CA GLU A 66 -13.78 10.92 0.03
C GLU A 66 -12.63 11.40 -0.87
N TRP A 67 -11.40 11.14 -0.45
CA TRP A 67 -10.20 11.56 -1.14
C TRP A 67 -9.63 10.51 -2.11
N GLY A 68 -10.13 9.28 -2.14
CA GLY A 68 -9.62 8.26 -3.08
C GLY A 68 -10.05 6.84 -2.72
N GLU A 69 -9.71 5.93 -3.61
CA GLU A 69 -10.03 4.51 -3.48
C GLU A 69 -8.82 3.63 -3.81
N TRP A 70 -8.75 2.48 -3.15
CA TRP A 70 -7.73 1.47 -3.40
C TRP A 70 -8.23 0.09 -2.99
N THR A 71 -7.59 -0.93 -3.51
CA THR A 71 -7.86 -2.32 -3.14
C THR A 71 -6.68 -2.90 -2.38
N LEU A 72 -6.94 -3.47 -1.21
CA LEU A 72 -5.98 -4.32 -0.53
C LEU A 72 -6.16 -5.77 -0.95
N CYS A 73 -5.04 -6.48 -1.13
CA CYS A 73 -5.02 -7.89 -1.39
C CYS A 73 -4.04 -8.58 -0.44
N ALA A 74 -4.57 -9.42 0.45
CA ALA A 74 -3.76 -10.27 1.32
C ALA A 74 -3.69 -11.68 0.74
N VAL A 75 -2.47 -12.19 0.55
CA VAL A 75 -2.23 -13.55 0.06
C VAL A 75 -1.52 -14.35 1.15
N PHE A 76 -2.16 -15.42 1.60
CA PHE A 76 -1.63 -16.31 2.65
C PHE A 76 -1.15 -17.62 2.02
N ASN A 77 0.12 -17.93 2.20
CA ASN A 77 0.65 -19.24 1.91
C ASN A 77 0.74 -20.04 3.23
N LEU A 78 -0.16 -21.02 3.37
CA LEU A 78 -0.21 -21.90 4.55
C LEU A 78 0.61 -23.17 4.35
N ASN A 79 1.28 -23.33 3.20
CA ASN A 79 2.10 -24.50 2.90
C ASN A 79 3.51 -24.33 3.48
N GLU A 80 4.17 -25.42 3.78
CA GLU A 80 5.56 -25.47 4.28
C GLU A 80 6.61 -25.16 3.18
N THR A 81 6.17 -24.97 1.93
CA THR A 81 7.03 -24.62 0.80
C THR A 81 6.61 -23.31 0.19
N PRO A 82 7.53 -22.53 -0.38
CA PRO A 82 7.19 -21.34 -1.17
C PRO A 82 6.23 -21.68 -2.31
N ARG A 83 5.36 -20.75 -2.66
CA ARG A 83 4.41 -20.89 -3.77
C ARG A 83 4.43 -19.66 -4.64
N THR A 84 4.30 -19.88 -5.94
CA THR A 84 4.03 -18.81 -6.91
C THR A 84 2.55 -18.81 -7.25
N MET A 85 1.94 -17.65 -7.28
CA MET A 85 0.59 -17.48 -7.80
C MET A 85 0.54 -16.37 -8.85
N GLU A 86 -0.47 -16.43 -9.71
CA GLU A 86 -0.83 -15.35 -10.61
C GLU A 86 -1.97 -14.53 -9.99
N LEU A 87 -1.68 -13.27 -9.64
CA LEU A 87 -2.72 -12.30 -9.30
C LEU A 87 -3.36 -11.81 -10.59
N ASP A 88 -4.69 -11.81 -10.61
CA ASP A 88 -5.51 -11.34 -11.73
C ASP A 88 -6.38 -10.16 -11.26
N ALA A 89 -6.37 -9.06 -12.01
CA ALA A 89 -7.18 -7.88 -11.71
C ALA A 89 -8.67 -8.22 -11.59
N ALA A 90 -9.19 -9.08 -12.48
CA ALA A 90 -10.59 -9.48 -12.46
C ALA A 90 -10.94 -10.25 -11.17
N MET A 91 -10.05 -11.11 -10.68
CA MET A 91 -10.22 -11.81 -9.39
C MET A 91 -10.33 -10.81 -8.23
N LEU A 92 -9.61 -9.69 -8.32
CA LEU A 92 -9.65 -8.61 -7.32
C LEU A 92 -10.82 -7.65 -7.51
N GLY A 93 -11.63 -7.81 -8.57
CA GLY A 93 -12.71 -6.90 -8.92
C GLY A 93 -12.23 -5.58 -9.51
N MET A 94 -11.02 -5.57 -10.07
CA MET A 94 -10.39 -4.41 -10.69
C MET A 94 -10.43 -4.51 -12.21
N ASP A 95 -10.39 -3.37 -12.92
CA ASP A 95 -10.35 -3.36 -14.37
C ASP A 95 -8.97 -3.83 -14.88
N ALA A 96 -8.97 -4.90 -15.68
CA ALA A 96 -7.74 -5.45 -16.27
C ALA A 96 -7.05 -4.55 -17.30
N LYS A 97 -7.73 -3.50 -17.79
CA LYS A 97 -7.19 -2.54 -18.75
C LYS A 97 -6.55 -1.34 -18.08
N THR A 98 -6.92 -1.06 -16.84
CA THR A 98 -6.40 0.03 -16.02
C THR A 98 -5.04 -0.35 -15.41
N ALA A 99 -4.15 0.61 -15.31
CA ALA A 99 -2.88 0.46 -14.61
C ALA A 99 -3.04 0.87 -13.14
N TYR A 100 -2.40 0.14 -12.26
CA TYR A 100 -2.41 0.39 -10.82
C TYR A 100 -0.98 0.42 -10.31
N TRP A 101 -0.66 1.32 -9.40
CA TRP A 101 0.54 1.22 -8.58
C TRP A 101 0.38 0.08 -7.59
N MET A 102 1.37 -0.81 -7.51
CA MET A 102 1.36 -1.96 -6.61
C MET A 102 2.42 -1.79 -5.53
N TYR A 103 2.01 -1.88 -4.28
CA TYR A 103 2.89 -1.75 -3.13
C TYR A 103 2.73 -2.92 -2.17
N ASP A 104 3.86 -3.47 -1.68
CA ASP A 104 3.87 -4.50 -0.64
C ASP A 104 4.11 -3.86 0.72
N PHE A 105 3.14 -3.98 1.60
CA PHE A 105 3.16 -3.34 2.92
C PHE A 105 4.23 -3.91 3.86
N TRP A 106 4.37 -5.25 3.89
CA TRP A 106 5.28 -5.88 4.84
C TRP A 106 6.74 -5.83 4.40
N GLU A 107 6.99 -5.87 3.11
CA GLU A 107 8.33 -5.70 2.53
C GLU A 107 8.70 -4.22 2.35
N GLU A 108 7.76 -3.31 2.63
CA GLU A 108 7.91 -1.86 2.41
C GLU A 108 8.46 -1.54 1.02
N HIS A 109 7.94 -2.24 0.00
CA HIS A 109 8.49 -2.20 -1.35
C HIS A 109 7.45 -1.85 -2.41
N TYR A 110 7.79 -0.88 -3.26
CA TYR A 110 7.05 -0.58 -4.48
C TYR A 110 7.37 -1.61 -5.56
N LEU A 111 6.35 -2.23 -6.10
CA LEU A 111 6.47 -3.32 -7.06
C LEU A 111 6.26 -2.90 -8.52
N GLY A 112 6.14 -1.59 -8.80
CA GLY A 112 5.87 -1.09 -10.14
C GLY A 112 4.38 -1.12 -10.49
N HIS A 113 4.09 -0.94 -11.77
CA HIS A 113 2.73 -1.00 -12.28
C HIS A 113 2.19 -2.43 -12.31
N PHE A 114 0.94 -2.58 -11.88
CA PHE A 114 0.15 -3.78 -12.08
C PHE A 114 -0.91 -3.52 -13.15
N LYS A 115 -0.97 -4.37 -14.16
CA LYS A 115 -1.99 -4.32 -15.20
C LYS A 115 -2.37 -5.74 -15.64
N GLY A 116 -3.66 -6.05 -15.58
CA GLY A 116 -4.18 -7.36 -15.95
C GLY A 116 -3.74 -8.47 -15.01
N ARG A 117 -2.50 -8.97 -15.15
CA ARG A 117 -1.99 -10.12 -14.38
C ARG A 117 -0.53 -9.96 -14.01
N ARG A 118 -0.15 -10.56 -12.87
CA ARG A 118 1.23 -10.62 -12.41
C ARG A 118 1.49 -11.86 -11.58
N ARG A 119 2.62 -12.52 -11.82
CA ARG A 119 3.11 -13.60 -10.97
C ARG A 119 3.82 -13.02 -9.75
N ILE A 120 3.53 -13.60 -8.60
CA ILE A 120 4.14 -13.25 -7.32
C ILE A 120 4.54 -14.51 -6.58
N ASP A 121 5.67 -14.43 -5.87
CA ASP A 121 6.17 -15.50 -5.02
C ASP A 121 5.79 -15.21 -3.57
N ILE A 122 5.22 -16.20 -2.91
CA ILE A 122 4.81 -16.14 -1.50
C ILE A 122 5.67 -17.14 -0.73
N PRO A 123 6.50 -16.70 0.21
CA PRO A 123 7.30 -17.60 1.04
C PRO A 123 6.45 -18.62 1.79
N ALA A 124 7.06 -19.68 2.27
CA ALA A 124 6.39 -20.71 3.09
C ALA A 124 5.85 -20.10 4.39
N ILE A 125 4.69 -20.58 4.84
CA ILE A 125 4.05 -20.17 6.11
C ILE A 125 4.05 -18.64 6.30
N SER A 126 3.68 -17.92 5.25
CA SER A 126 3.76 -16.45 5.22
C SER A 126 2.51 -15.79 4.66
N CYS A 127 2.52 -14.46 4.70
CA CYS A 127 1.48 -13.61 4.11
C CYS A 127 2.14 -12.40 3.47
N ARG A 128 1.69 -12.05 2.26
CA ARG A 128 1.97 -10.75 1.63
C ARG A 128 0.70 -9.90 1.65
N LEU A 129 0.87 -8.59 1.78
CA LEU A 129 -0.22 -7.63 1.77
C LEU A 129 0.06 -6.53 0.76
N PHE A 130 -0.70 -6.53 -0.32
CA PHE A 130 -0.55 -5.58 -1.42
C PHE A 130 -1.62 -4.50 -1.35
N ARG A 131 -1.23 -3.29 -1.73
CA ARG A 131 -2.14 -2.21 -2.08
C ARG A 131 -2.07 -1.96 -3.58
N PHE A 132 -3.25 -1.79 -4.18
CA PHE A 132 -3.43 -1.37 -5.57
C PHE A 132 -4.17 -0.04 -5.60
N THR A 133 -3.53 0.98 -6.14
CA THR A 133 -4.12 2.32 -6.33
C THR A 133 -4.06 2.64 -7.82
N GLU A 134 -5.16 3.09 -8.40
CA GLU A 134 -5.19 3.48 -9.81
C GLU A 134 -4.16 4.57 -10.09
N VAL A 135 -3.45 4.42 -11.22
CA VAL A 135 -2.45 5.40 -11.65
C VAL A 135 -3.14 6.69 -12.04
N THR A 136 -2.73 7.78 -11.43
CA THR A 136 -3.22 9.13 -11.74
C THR A 136 -2.21 9.90 -12.59
N SER A 137 -2.66 10.98 -13.25
CA SER A 137 -1.79 11.90 -14.00
C SER A 137 -1.00 12.87 -13.15
N HIS A 138 -1.07 12.73 -11.83
CA HIS A 138 -0.40 13.58 -10.85
C HIS A 138 0.09 12.74 -9.67
N PRO A 139 1.01 13.26 -8.85
CA PRO A 139 1.46 12.56 -7.64
C PRO A 139 0.30 12.18 -6.73
N TRP A 140 0.38 11.00 -6.10
CA TRP A 140 -0.65 10.52 -5.22
C TRP A 140 -0.10 9.72 -4.03
N VAL A 141 -0.99 9.35 -3.11
CA VAL A 141 -0.66 8.49 -1.96
C VAL A 141 -0.49 7.05 -2.42
N LEU A 142 0.72 6.51 -2.25
CA LEU A 142 1.03 5.10 -2.49
C LEU A 142 0.65 4.24 -1.29
N SER A 143 1.05 4.63 -0.09
CA SER A 143 0.83 3.87 1.14
C SER A 143 1.17 4.69 2.39
N THR A 144 1.03 4.06 3.55
CA THR A 144 1.68 4.42 4.81
C THR A 144 2.31 3.16 5.43
N ASP A 145 3.25 3.32 6.34
CA ASP A 145 3.77 2.22 7.16
C ASP A 145 3.08 2.11 8.53
N MET A 146 2.09 2.96 8.78
CA MET A 146 1.46 3.15 10.08
C MET A 146 0.36 2.12 10.38
N HIS A 147 -0.39 1.71 9.36
CA HIS A 147 -1.51 0.77 9.53
C HIS A 147 -1.66 -0.14 8.32
N VAL A 148 -2.03 -1.41 8.55
CA VAL A 148 -2.21 -2.42 7.47
C VAL A 148 -3.27 -2.04 6.43
N ARG A 149 -4.19 -1.13 6.74
CA ARG A 149 -5.18 -0.60 5.78
C ARG A 149 -4.68 0.62 5.00
N GLN A 150 -3.44 1.02 5.22
CA GLN A 150 -2.62 1.89 4.36
C GLN A 150 -3.33 3.19 3.98
N GLY A 151 -3.70 4.00 4.97
CA GLY A 151 -4.32 5.31 4.80
C GLY A 151 -5.79 5.39 5.20
N GLU A 152 -6.49 4.27 5.43
CA GLU A 152 -7.92 4.32 5.71
C GLU A 152 -8.26 5.02 7.02
N CYS A 153 -7.50 4.77 8.07
CA CYS A 153 -7.76 5.33 9.40
C CYS A 153 -6.82 6.47 9.79
N GLU A 154 -5.68 6.56 9.11
CA GLU A 154 -4.64 7.51 9.49
C GLU A 154 -4.47 8.67 8.51
N LEU A 155 -5.21 8.72 7.40
CA LEU A 155 -5.16 9.84 6.45
C LEU A 155 -6.55 10.44 6.20
N ALA A 156 -6.58 11.75 6.05
CA ALA A 156 -7.77 12.53 5.72
C ALA A 156 -7.40 13.76 4.85
N ASP A 157 -8.40 14.34 4.20
CA ASP A 157 -8.31 15.61 3.47
C ASP A 157 -7.20 15.64 2.39
N ILE A 158 -6.94 14.51 1.75
CA ILE A 158 -5.93 14.43 0.69
C ILE A 158 -6.42 15.22 -0.53
N HIS A 159 -5.61 16.18 -0.96
CA HIS A 159 -5.94 17.07 -2.07
C HIS A 159 -4.73 17.39 -2.94
N TRP A 160 -4.91 17.29 -4.26
CA TRP A 160 -3.97 17.76 -5.26
C TRP A 160 -4.39 19.14 -5.78
N ASP A 161 -3.52 20.13 -5.62
CA ASP A 161 -3.67 21.45 -6.23
C ASP A 161 -2.81 21.53 -7.50
N GLU A 162 -3.45 21.40 -8.66
CA GLU A 162 -2.78 21.42 -9.96
C GLU A 162 -2.10 22.75 -10.27
N LYS A 163 -2.64 23.88 -9.79
CA LYS A 163 -2.06 25.20 -10.05
C LYS A 163 -0.77 25.42 -9.26
N ARG A 164 -0.73 24.89 -8.05
CA ARG A 164 0.43 24.98 -7.16
C ARG A 164 1.35 23.75 -7.26
N MET A 165 0.94 22.73 -8.02
CA MET A 165 1.64 21.47 -8.11
C MET A 165 1.91 20.86 -6.72
N THR A 166 0.90 20.86 -5.87
CA THR A 166 1.05 20.55 -4.45
C THR A 166 0.09 19.45 -4.04
N LEU A 167 0.61 18.39 -3.44
CA LEU A 167 -0.17 17.37 -2.73
C LEU A 167 -0.13 17.66 -1.23
N SER A 168 -1.29 17.72 -0.62
CA SER A 168 -1.44 18.02 0.81
C SER A 168 -2.46 17.12 1.46
N GLY A 169 -2.44 17.07 2.78
CA GLY A 169 -3.40 16.30 3.55
C GLY A 169 -3.15 16.35 5.05
N THR A 170 -3.93 15.56 5.76
CA THR A 170 -3.89 15.42 7.20
C THR A 170 -3.54 13.97 7.56
N ALA A 171 -2.57 13.79 8.44
CA ALA A 171 -2.27 12.51 9.04
C ALA A 171 -2.71 12.51 10.52
N ILE A 172 -3.27 11.40 10.97
CA ILE A 172 -3.90 11.25 12.29
C ILE A 172 -3.28 10.04 13.01
N ARG A 173 -2.69 10.26 14.17
CA ARG A 173 -2.13 9.22 15.03
C ARG A 173 -1.93 9.80 16.44
N ALA A 174 -1.85 8.95 17.46
CA ALA A 174 -1.64 9.41 18.83
C ALA A 174 -0.37 10.26 18.98
N ALA A 175 -0.43 11.28 19.84
CA ALA A 175 0.71 12.12 20.15
C ALA A 175 1.90 11.30 20.64
N GLY A 176 3.11 11.65 20.23
CA GLY A 176 4.36 10.93 20.52
C GLY A 176 4.70 9.81 19.51
N GLU A 177 3.76 9.43 18.65
CA GLU A 177 4.00 8.43 17.62
C GLU A 177 4.77 8.99 16.41
N ARG A 178 5.26 8.06 15.60
CA ARG A 178 5.94 8.34 14.33
C ARG A 178 5.40 7.43 13.25
N GLY A 179 5.58 7.83 12.00
CA GLY A 179 5.25 7.01 10.85
C GLY A 179 5.75 7.64 9.56
N ASN A 180 5.53 6.95 8.46
CA ASN A 180 5.89 7.46 7.15
C ASN A 180 4.68 7.43 6.23
N LEU A 181 4.53 8.51 5.47
CA LEU A 181 3.66 8.58 4.31
C LEU A 181 4.51 8.27 3.07
N LEU A 182 3.98 7.44 2.19
CA LEU A 182 4.60 7.10 0.92
C LEU A 182 3.78 7.71 -0.21
N LEU A 183 4.44 8.51 -1.04
CA LEU A 183 3.85 9.11 -2.23
C LEU A 183 4.47 8.50 -3.47
N VAL A 184 3.76 8.55 -4.58
CA VAL A 184 4.23 8.05 -5.88
C VAL A 184 3.85 9.02 -6.99
N SER A 185 4.70 9.14 -8.00
CA SER A 185 4.44 9.86 -9.24
C SER A 185 5.06 9.11 -10.41
N ASP A 186 4.31 8.94 -11.49
CA ASP A 186 4.79 8.34 -12.74
C ASP A 186 5.52 9.34 -13.64
N ASP A 187 5.53 10.62 -13.29
CA ASP A 187 6.15 11.65 -14.09
C ASP A 187 7.65 11.73 -13.81
N GLU A 188 8.47 11.16 -14.72
CA GLU A 188 9.93 11.28 -14.73
C GLU A 188 10.44 12.72 -14.66
N TRP A 189 9.58 13.68 -15.00
CA TRP A 189 9.91 15.09 -15.04
C TRP A 189 9.58 15.84 -13.75
N MET A 190 8.97 15.17 -12.77
CA MET A 190 8.64 15.75 -11.49
C MET A 190 9.77 15.53 -10.47
N GLU A 191 10.28 16.61 -9.92
CA GLU A 191 11.11 16.61 -8.73
C GLU A 191 10.29 17.08 -7.55
N ALA A 192 10.40 16.38 -6.43
CA ALA A 192 9.70 16.77 -5.22
C ALA A 192 10.59 17.65 -4.36
N HIS A 193 10.12 18.83 -4.01
CA HIS A 193 10.76 19.72 -3.05
C HIS A 193 10.07 19.60 -1.69
N PHE A 194 10.84 19.18 -0.70
CA PHE A 194 10.34 18.91 0.63
C PHE A 194 10.76 19.96 1.63
N ASN A 195 9.81 20.43 2.40
CA ASN A 195 10.15 21.14 3.63
C ASN A 195 10.72 20.20 4.70
N LYS A 196 10.45 18.90 4.64
CA LYS A 196 10.90 17.90 5.65
C LYS A 196 10.87 16.44 5.13
N GLY A 197 10.96 16.17 3.85
CA GLY A 197 10.87 14.81 3.32
C GLY A 197 12.18 14.32 2.71
N MET A 198 12.26 13.02 2.47
CA MET A 198 13.42 12.35 1.89
C MET A 198 12.99 11.54 0.67
N LEU A 199 13.65 11.76 -0.46
CA LEU A 199 13.53 10.91 -1.64
C LEU A 199 14.03 9.50 -1.29
N VAL A 200 13.22 8.48 -1.54
CA VAL A 200 13.58 7.12 -1.16
C VAL A 200 14.00 6.26 -2.33
N ALA A 201 13.40 6.42 -3.48
CA ALA A 201 13.79 5.65 -4.66
C ALA A 201 13.23 6.24 -5.95
N LYS A 202 14.01 6.13 -7.06
CA LYS A 202 13.43 5.98 -8.39
C LYS A 202 13.22 4.50 -8.61
N SER A 203 12.04 4.07 -9.03
CA SER A 203 11.84 2.70 -9.46
C SER A 203 12.68 2.46 -10.71
N ALA A 204 13.45 1.36 -10.73
CA ALA A 204 14.26 0.99 -11.88
C ALA A 204 13.43 0.39 -13.03
N ASP A 205 12.21 -0.08 -12.72
CA ASP A 205 11.39 -0.87 -13.64
C ASP A 205 10.37 -0.04 -14.45
N ASP A 206 9.92 1.10 -13.93
CA ASP A 206 8.85 1.89 -14.52
C ASP A 206 9.04 3.42 -14.42
N ASP A 207 10.24 3.86 -14.05
CA ASP A 207 10.61 5.28 -13.88
C ASP A 207 9.76 6.07 -12.86
N ALA A 208 8.93 5.38 -12.06
CA ALA A 208 8.14 6.04 -11.03
C ALA A 208 9.01 6.59 -9.90
N LEU A 209 8.63 7.75 -9.42
CA LEU A 209 9.25 8.40 -8.26
C LEU A 209 8.49 7.99 -6.99
N VAL A 210 9.13 7.30 -6.06
CA VAL A 210 8.56 7.00 -4.74
C VAL A 210 9.23 7.84 -3.67
N ILE A 211 8.41 8.49 -2.87
CA ILE A 211 8.83 9.49 -1.90
C ILE A 211 8.34 9.05 -0.52
N LYS A 212 9.25 9.01 0.45
CA LYS A 212 8.95 8.75 1.86
C LYS A 212 8.97 10.05 2.65
N VAL A 213 7.84 10.41 3.21
CA VAL A 213 7.65 11.61 4.04
C VAL A 213 7.55 11.18 5.50
N PRO A 214 8.58 11.40 6.34
CA PRO A 214 8.51 11.08 7.75
C PRO A 214 7.55 12.02 8.47
N LEU A 215 6.72 11.46 9.33
CA LEU A 215 5.75 12.17 10.14
C LEU A 215 6.07 11.97 11.63
N GLU A 216 6.09 13.06 12.38
CA GLU A 216 6.21 13.05 13.84
C GLU A 216 4.97 13.72 14.44
N PHE A 217 4.25 12.97 15.25
CA PHE A 217 2.99 13.40 15.84
C PHE A 217 3.25 14.04 17.21
N LYS A 218 3.40 15.37 17.23
CA LYS A 218 3.47 16.13 18.48
C LYS A 218 2.10 16.21 19.15
N ASP A 219 1.07 16.31 18.32
CA ASP A 219 -0.35 16.25 18.63
C ASP A 219 -0.95 15.09 17.84
N ASP A 220 -2.23 14.81 18.02
CA ASP A 220 -2.93 13.70 17.33
C ASP A 220 -3.06 13.92 15.81
N THR A 221 -2.66 15.07 15.30
CA THR A 221 -2.83 15.47 13.90
C THR A 221 -1.59 16.17 13.36
N VAL A 222 -1.20 15.80 12.13
CA VAL A 222 -0.14 16.45 11.38
C VAL A 222 -0.68 16.86 10.01
N HIS A 223 -0.66 18.16 9.72
CA HIS A 223 -0.89 18.69 8.37
C HIS A 223 0.42 18.63 7.59
N TRP A 224 0.38 18.02 6.41
CA TRP A 224 1.55 17.87 5.57
C TRP A 224 1.27 18.40 4.16
N GLN A 225 2.33 18.83 3.49
CA GLN A 225 2.29 19.35 2.13
C GLN A 225 3.61 19.05 1.43
N VAL A 226 3.51 18.61 0.17
CA VAL A 226 4.65 18.35 -0.71
C VAL A 226 4.44 19.08 -2.02
N GLU A 227 5.42 19.90 -2.39
CA GLU A 227 5.46 20.59 -3.68
C GLU A 227 6.22 19.74 -4.70
N PHE A 228 5.70 19.67 -5.91
CA PHE A 228 6.32 18.97 -7.03
C PHE A 228 6.69 19.99 -8.09
N MET A 229 7.89 19.89 -8.63
CA MET A 229 8.33 20.76 -9.72
C MET A 229 8.69 19.95 -10.95
N PRO A 230 8.45 20.47 -12.16
CA PRO A 230 8.98 19.86 -13.37
C PRO A 230 10.50 19.72 -13.28
N SER A 231 11.02 18.56 -13.57
CA SER A 231 12.47 18.36 -13.71
C SER A 231 12.94 19.01 -15.02
N ASP A 232 14.10 19.66 -14.99
CA ASP A 232 14.75 20.21 -16.20
C ASP A 232 15.29 19.11 -17.14
N ALA A 233 15.15 17.85 -16.78
CA ALA A 233 15.59 16.73 -17.57
C ALA A 233 14.77 16.57 -18.86
N PRO A 234 15.40 16.45 -20.06
CA PRO A 234 14.69 16.26 -21.30
C PRO A 234 13.94 14.91 -21.29
N ARG A 235 12.66 14.94 -21.65
CA ARG A 235 11.83 13.74 -21.77
C ARG A 235 12.49 12.68 -22.64
N LYS A 236 12.84 11.53 -22.09
CA LYS A 236 13.23 10.35 -22.86
C LYS A 236 12.00 9.91 -23.67
N LYS A 237 12.05 10.07 -25.00
CA LYS A 237 11.02 9.54 -25.89
C LYS A 237 10.95 8.03 -25.68
N SER A 238 9.80 7.52 -25.20
CA SER A 238 9.57 6.08 -25.11
C SER A 238 9.82 5.47 -26.48
N LYS A 239 10.77 4.56 -26.60
CA LYS A 239 10.94 3.74 -27.78
C LYS A 239 9.71 2.86 -27.90
N LYS A 240 8.74 3.25 -28.76
CA LYS A 240 7.73 2.32 -29.24
C LYS A 240 8.47 1.15 -29.84
N SER A 241 8.45 0.00 -29.18
CA SER A 241 8.87 -1.25 -29.80
C SER A 241 7.95 -1.52 -30.99
N ARG A 242 8.47 -1.27 -32.18
CA ARG A 242 7.94 -1.86 -33.40
C ARG A 242 8.49 -3.29 -33.45
N GLY A 243 7.61 -4.26 -33.40
CA GLY A 243 7.89 -5.67 -33.54
C GLY A 243 6.62 -6.45 -33.26
#